data_c1b0389b5013d5bddf5291b11961f27d
#
_entry.id   c1b0389b5013d5bddf5291b11961f27d
#
_cell.length_a   1.000
_cell.length_b   1.000
_cell.length_c   1.000
_cell.angle_alpha   90.00
_cell.angle_beta   90.00
_cell.angle_gamma   90.00
#
_symmetry.space_group_name_H-M   'P 1'
#
loop_
_entity.id
_entity.type
_entity.pdbx_description
1 polymer ?
#
loop_
_entity_poly.entity_id
_entity_poly.type
_entity_poly.pdbx_seq_one_letter_code
_entity_poly.pdbx_strand_id
1 'polypeptide(L)'
;MERIPNSDFTVPNCYVVCGPTASGKSEVSDVLAERLTERCGRRVPAIVVDSMQIYRELPIITNQARRREAELVGVVPVGEEWSVAAHRARVGALVATKDVFVLDAGTGMYLNAILLDFALAPRVSPELRRVAGEESADATNPRRAARERELELAGAEPRGSVWEGNLRYGTSMIYLRPSRDVVDAAISVRSRRIARDGLGEAETLRAMLARGEKVNPSVRDSVGVRELLQHLSGEITLDQAEDLIAARTRRLARRQIRWFDKLVNTLEGRAAITILEEPKQDNLHYMHDIIGA
;
A
#
# COMPACT_ATOMS: atom_id res chain seq x y z
N MET A 1 13.16 1.73 26.24
CA MET A 1 11.95 1.04 25.73
C MET A 1 12.25 -0.45 25.81
N GLU A 2 11.75 -1.12 26.86
CA GLU A 2 12.02 -2.53 27.13
C GLU A 2 11.43 -3.40 26.01
N ARG A 3 12.22 -4.39 25.58
CA ARG A 3 11.81 -5.38 24.59
C ARG A 3 10.83 -6.35 25.24
N ILE A 4 9.58 -6.37 24.80
CA ILE A 4 8.63 -7.40 25.16
C ILE A 4 9.03 -8.68 24.40
N PRO A 5 9.32 -9.81 25.08
CA PRO A 5 9.66 -11.05 24.42
C PRO A 5 8.48 -11.58 23.61
N ASN A 6 8.75 -12.17 22.44
CA ASN A 6 7.78 -12.68 21.46
C ASN A 6 6.83 -13.81 21.96
N SER A 7 6.96 -14.25 23.21
CA SER A 7 6.17 -15.36 23.77
C SER A 7 4.86 -14.94 24.45
N ASP A 8 4.57 -13.63 24.61
CA ASP A 8 3.46 -13.17 25.44
C ASP A 8 2.21 -12.68 24.66
N PHE A 9 2.20 -12.73 23.33
CA PHE A 9 1.00 -12.36 22.57
C PHE A 9 0.00 -13.53 22.52
N THR A 10 -0.74 -13.73 23.59
CA THR A 10 -1.82 -14.72 23.64
C THR A 10 -3.02 -14.33 22.78
N VAL A 11 -3.20 -13.03 22.50
CA VAL A 11 -4.28 -12.48 21.65
C VAL A 11 -3.69 -11.48 20.66
N PRO A 12 -3.99 -11.60 19.35
CA PRO A 12 -3.54 -10.62 18.36
C PRO A 12 -4.11 -9.22 18.65
N ASN A 13 -3.25 -8.20 18.53
CA ASN A 13 -3.67 -6.79 18.62
C ASN A 13 -3.55 -6.06 17.27
N CYS A 14 -2.88 -6.65 16.29
CA CYS A 14 -2.75 -6.16 14.92
C CYS A 14 -3.35 -7.18 13.96
N TYR A 15 -4.46 -6.83 13.34
CA TYR A 15 -5.07 -7.62 12.28
C TYR A 15 -4.68 -7.04 10.92
N VAL A 16 -4.12 -7.86 10.04
CA VAL A 16 -3.66 -7.45 8.72
C VAL A 16 -4.56 -8.07 7.66
N VAL A 17 -5.11 -7.26 6.79
CA VAL A 17 -5.72 -7.73 5.53
C VAL A 17 -4.82 -7.26 4.39
N CYS A 18 -4.21 -8.20 3.68
CA CYS A 18 -3.33 -7.89 2.56
C CYS A 18 -3.72 -8.66 1.30
N GLY A 19 -3.23 -8.20 0.16
CA GLY A 19 -3.51 -8.84 -1.13
C GLY A 19 -3.25 -7.90 -2.30
N PRO A 20 -3.31 -8.42 -3.54
CA PRO A 20 -3.12 -7.60 -4.72
C PRO A 20 -4.22 -6.55 -4.88
N THR A 21 -3.96 -5.57 -5.73
CA THR A 21 -5.03 -4.67 -6.17
C THR A 21 -6.17 -5.47 -6.80
N ALA A 22 -7.39 -4.99 -6.64
CA ALA A 22 -8.62 -5.64 -7.11
C ALA A 22 -8.98 -6.98 -6.43
N SER A 23 -8.39 -7.32 -5.27
CA SER A 23 -8.71 -8.55 -4.51
C SER A 23 -9.88 -8.40 -3.52
N GLY A 24 -10.46 -7.21 -3.35
CA GLY A 24 -11.52 -6.98 -2.36
C GLY A 24 -11.05 -6.70 -0.93
N LYS A 25 -9.72 -6.56 -0.70
CA LYS A 25 -9.17 -6.40 0.65
C LYS A 25 -9.78 -5.27 1.49
N SER A 26 -10.16 -4.14 0.86
CA SER A 26 -10.74 -3.00 1.60
C SER A 26 -12.12 -3.34 2.19
N GLU A 27 -12.93 -4.11 1.47
CA GLU A 27 -14.22 -4.59 1.98
C GLU A 27 -14.02 -5.56 3.16
N VAL A 28 -13.10 -6.51 3.02
CA VAL A 28 -12.75 -7.45 4.10
C VAL A 28 -12.22 -6.71 5.33
N SER A 29 -11.38 -5.69 5.13
CA SER A 29 -10.85 -4.86 6.22
C SER A 29 -11.95 -4.10 6.94
N ASP A 30 -12.91 -3.54 6.20
CA ASP A 30 -14.03 -2.79 6.77
C ASP A 30 -14.92 -3.68 7.63
N VAL A 31 -15.27 -4.88 7.12
CA VAL A 31 -16.07 -5.87 7.87
C VAL A 31 -15.31 -6.38 9.10
N LEU A 32 -14.02 -6.65 8.97
CA LEU A 32 -13.20 -7.08 10.12
C LEU A 32 -13.14 -6.01 11.21
N ALA A 33 -12.90 -4.75 10.83
CA ALA A 33 -12.89 -3.63 11.77
C ALA A 33 -14.25 -3.42 12.46
N GLU A 34 -15.36 -3.66 11.74
CA GLU A 34 -16.71 -3.61 12.28
C GLU A 34 -16.92 -4.66 13.37
N ARG A 35 -16.65 -5.92 13.06
CA ARG A 35 -16.80 -7.03 14.00
C ARG A 35 -15.92 -6.89 15.23
N LEU A 36 -14.66 -6.43 15.03
CA LEU A 36 -13.79 -6.13 16.16
C LEU A 36 -14.31 -4.96 17.00
N THR A 37 -14.96 -3.96 16.38
CA THR A 37 -15.61 -2.85 17.08
C THR A 37 -16.77 -3.36 17.96
N GLU A 38 -17.61 -4.23 17.42
CA GLU A 38 -18.72 -4.87 18.16
C GLU A 38 -18.20 -5.68 19.34
N ARG A 39 -17.17 -6.52 19.10
CA ARG A 39 -16.57 -7.36 20.14
C ARG A 39 -15.89 -6.54 21.27
N CYS A 40 -15.14 -5.50 20.91
CA CYS A 40 -14.39 -4.69 21.87
C CYS A 40 -15.25 -3.63 22.55
N GLY A 41 -16.47 -3.35 22.09
CA GLY A 41 -17.33 -2.28 22.59
C GLY A 41 -16.80 -0.87 22.33
N ARG A 42 -15.81 -0.71 21.43
CA ARG A 42 -15.17 0.56 21.06
C ARG A 42 -14.67 0.53 19.63
N ARG A 43 -14.57 1.71 18.98
CA ARG A 43 -14.13 1.82 17.59
C ARG A 43 -12.74 1.21 17.39
N VAL A 44 -12.65 0.17 16.55
CA VAL A 44 -11.42 -0.38 16.01
C VAL A 44 -11.17 0.27 14.65
N PRO A 45 -10.05 1.01 14.47
CA PRO A 45 -9.78 1.68 13.21
C PRO A 45 -9.30 0.69 12.15
N ALA A 46 -9.75 0.87 10.91
CA ALA A 46 -9.07 0.38 9.73
C ALA A 46 -8.06 1.45 9.28
N ILE A 47 -6.80 1.05 9.09
CA ILE A 47 -5.70 1.94 8.70
C ILE A 47 -5.18 1.48 7.35
N VAL A 48 -5.26 2.33 6.33
CA VAL A 48 -4.80 2.00 4.99
C VAL A 48 -3.28 2.07 4.91
N VAL A 49 -2.68 1.00 4.38
CA VAL A 49 -1.24 0.87 4.15
C VAL A 49 -0.99 0.84 2.64
N ASP A 50 -1.12 2.02 2.04
CA ASP A 50 -0.94 2.21 0.60
C ASP A 50 -0.20 3.52 0.32
N SER A 51 0.72 3.49 -0.67
CA SER A 51 1.54 4.65 -1.03
C SER A 51 0.80 5.67 -1.89
N MET A 52 -0.35 5.32 -2.46
CA MET A 52 -1.10 6.19 -3.38
C MET A 52 -2.46 6.62 -2.83
N GLN A 53 -3.15 5.79 -2.06
CA GLN A 53 -4.44 6.14 -1.46
C GLN A 53 -4.35 7.28 -0.42
N ILE A 54 -3.16 7.66 -0.03
CA ILE A 54 -2.88 8.75 0.90
C ILE A 54 -3.19 10.14 0.29
N TYR A 55 -3.16 10.26 -1.05
CA TYR A 55 -3.28 11.54 -1.74
C TYR A 55 -4.73 11.95 -1.96
N ARG A 56 -5.07 13.16 -1.49
CA ARG A 56 -6.43 13.70 -1.41
C ARG A 56 -7.11 13.91 -2.75
N GLU A 57 -6.37 14.35 -3.75
CA GLU A 57 -6.90 14.75 -5.05
C GLU A 57 -7.14 13.58 -6.01
N LEU A 58 -6.92 12.33 -5.55
CA LEU A 58 -6.98 11.13 -6.39
C LEU A 58 -7.95 10.05 -5.87
N PRO A 59 -9.17 10.37 -5.41
CA PRO A 59 -10.05 9.38 -4.81
C PRO A 59 -10.51 8.29 -5.77
N ILE A 60 -10.70 8.59 -7.05
CA ILE A 60 -11.15 7.63 -8.07
C ILE A 60 -9.97 6.83 -8.62
N ILE A 61 -8.91 7.51 -9.06
CA ILE A 61 -7.73 6.86 -9.63
C ILE A 61 -7.10 5.88 -8.65
N THR A 62 -7.01 6.24 -7.36
CA THR A 62 -6.42 5.39 -6.33
C THR A 62 -7.43 4.49 -5.62
N ASN A 63 -8.72 4.58 -5.99
CA ASN A 63 -9.82 3.78 -5.45
C ASN A 63 -9.96 3.90 -3.92
N GLN A 64 -10.22 5.11 -3.45
CA GLN A 64 -10.39 5.40 -2.02
C GLN A 64 -11.81 5.14 -1.50
N ALA A 65 -12.77 4.82 -2.38
CA ALA A 65 -14.15 4.53 -1.98
C ALA A 65 -14.20 3.34 -1.01
N ARG A 66 -14.82 3.55 0.16
CA ARG A 66 -14.97 2.57 1.24
C ARG A 66 -16.37 2.62 1.83
N ARG A 67 -16.76 1.54 2.48
CA ARG A 67 -18.03 1.46 3.22
C ARG A 67 -17.96 2.17 4.57
N ARG A 68 -16.77 2.27 5.16
CA ARG A 68 -16.49 2.88 6.45
C ARG A 68 -15.32 3.86 6.35
N GLU A 69 -15.31 4.82 7.24
CA GLU A 69 -14.17 5.71 7.40
C GLU A 69 -12.92 4.93 7.82
N ALA A 70 -11.81 5.17 7.12
CA ALA A 70 -10.53 4.58 7.41
C ALA A 70 -9.46 5.66 7.58
N GLU A 71 -8.45 5.36 8.37
CA GLU A 71 -7.32 6.25 8.60
C GLU A 71 -6.34 6.20 7.41
N LEU A 72 -5.66 7.29 7.13
CA LEU A 72 -4.64 7.45 6.09
C LEU A 72 -5.17 7.30 4.65
N VAL A 73 -6.39 7.76 4.41
CA VAL A 73 -7.00 7.88 3.09
C VAL A 73 -7.20 9.35 2.76
N GLY A 74 -6.66 9.84 1.63
CA GLY A 74 -6.87 11.20 1.14
C GLY A 74 -6.45 12.31 2.10
N VAL A 75 -5.39 12.12 2.90
CA VAL A 75 -4.99 13.08 3.95
C VAL A 75 -3.81 13.97 3.55
N VAL A 76 -3.11 13.64 2.46
CA VAL A 76 -1.91 14.37 2.01
C VAL A 76 -2.16 15.01 0.65
N PRO A 77 -1.81 16.28 0.42
CA PRO A 77 -1.89 16.91 -0.90
C PRO A 77 -0.91 16.27 -1.88
N VAL A 78 -1.25 16.21 -3.17
CA VAL A 78 -0.39 15.63 -4.23
C VAL A 78 0.96 16.32 -4.41
N GLY A 79 1.12 17.53 -3.90
CA GLY A 79 2.38 18.29 -3.92
C GLY A 79 3.38 17.85 -2.85
N GLU A 80 2.95 17.14 -1.83
CA GLU A 80 3.78 16.70 -0.71
C GLU A 80 4.45 15.35 -0.97
N GLU A 81 5.65 15.19 -0.41
CA GLU A 81 6.35 13.91 -0.42
C GLU A 81 5.85 13.02 0.71
N TRP A 82 5.41 11.82 0.36
CA TRP A 82 5.05 10.79 1.32
C TRP A 82 6.02 9.61 1.22
N SER A 83 6.55 9.18 2.35
CA SER A 83 7.56 8.11 2.42
C SER A 83 7.11 6.97 3.33
N VAL A 84 7.75 5.80 3.19
CA VAL A 84 7.54 4.67 4.09
C VAL A 84 7.83 5.05 5.56
N ALA A 85 8.81 5.90 5.81
CA ALA A 85 9.13 6.38 7.17
C ALA A 85 8.01 7.26 7.74
N ALA A 86 7.47 8.19 6.93
CA ALA A 86 6.34 9.03 7.33
C ALA A 86 5.10 8.17 7.61
N HIS A 87 4.82 7.20 6.74
CA HIS A 87 3.68 6.30 6.90
C HIS A 87 3.82 5.47 8.20
N ARG A 88 4.98 4.85 8.42
CA ARG A 88 5.26 4.10 9.66
C ARG A 88 5.10 4.95 10.91
N ALA A 89 5.63 6.17 10.91
CA ALA A 89 5.51 7.08 12.03
C ALA A 89 4.04 7.46 12.30
N ARG A 90 3.26 7.72 11.24
CA ARG A 90 1.87 8.07 11.37
C ARG A 90 1.02 6.90 11.89
N VAL A 91 1.24 5.68 11.37
CA VAL A 91 0.60 4.47 11.91
C VAL A 91 0.97 4.29 13.38
N GLY A 92 2.25 4.39 13.74
CA GLY A 92 2.70 4.29 15.14
C GLY A 92 1.99 5.26 16.06
N ALA A 93 1.81 6.51 15.64
CA ALA A 93 1.06 7.51 16.41
C ALA A 93 -0.43 7.16 16.54
N LEU A 94 -1.06 6.65 15.48
CA LEU A 94 -2.47 6.24 15.51
C LEU A 94 -2.73 5.05 16.43
N VAL A 95 -1.81 4.08 16.49
CA VAL A 95 -2.00 2.85 17.27
C VAL A 95 -1.44 2.93 18.70
N ALA A 96 -0.70 3.99 19.04
CA ALA A 96 -0.09 4.14 20.37
C ALA A 96 -1.09 4.07 21.55
N THR A 97 -2.35 4.41 21.29
CA THR A 97 -3.44 4.39 22.27
C THR A 97 -4.52 3.35 21.94
N LYS A 98 -4.23 2.42 21.05
CA LYS A 98 -5.18 1.41 20.58
C LYS A 98 -4.72 0.02 21.00
N ASP A 99 -5.61 -0.75 21.62
CA ASP A 99 -5.29 -2.13 21.97
C ASP A 99 -5.48 -3.05 20.76
N VAL A 100 -6.37 -2.70 19.83
CA VAL A 100 -6.66 -3.47 18.61
C VAL A 100 -6.82 -2.53 17.43
N PHE A 101 -6.28 -2.92 16.27
CA PHE A 101 -6.41 -2.20 15.00
C PHE A 101 -6.30 -3.13 13.79
N VAL A 102 -6.82 -2.65 12.64
CA VAL A 102 -6.77 -3.38 11.36
C VAL A 102 -5.89 -2.61 10.37
N LEU A 103 -4.98 -3.30 9.70
CA LEU A 103 -4.17 -2.77 8.59
C LEU A 103 -4.73 -3.29 7.26
N ASP A 104 -5.17 -2.39 6.37
CA ASP A 104 -5.57 -2.69 4.99
C ASP A 104 -4.37 -2.44 4.06
N ALA A 105 -3.66 -3.49 3.67
CA ALA A 105 -2.35 -3.36 3.05
C ALA A 105 -2.33 -3.72 1.56
N GLY A 106 -2.09 -2.70 0.71
CA GLY A 106 -1.78 -2.83 -0.71
C GLY A 106 -0.29 -2.67 -1.02
N THR A 107 0.46 -1.94 -0.19
CA THR A 107 1.88 -1.65 -0.42
C THR A 107 2.76 -2.47 0.52
N GLY A 108 3.32 -3.57 0.01
CA GLY A 108 4.04 -4.54 0.82
C GLY A 108 5.25 -3.99 1.57
N MET A 109 6.06 -3.11 0.94
CA MET A 109 7.20 -2.47 1.63
C MET A 109 6.74 -1.64 2.85
N TYR A 110 5.60 -0.95 2.74
CA TYR A 110 5.05 -0.18 3.85
C TYR A 110 4.57 -1.10 4.96
N LEU A 111 3.92 -2.21 4.59
CA LEU A 111 3.46 -3.21 5.56
C LEU A 111 4.65 -3.82 6.32
N ASN A 112 5.71 -4.24 5.62
CA ASN A 112 6.92 -4.75 6.28
C ASN A 112 7.50 -3.73 7.26
N ALA A 113 7.58 -2.44 6.86
CA ALA A 113 8.12 -1.39 7.71
C ALA A 113 7.28 -1.12 8.97
N ILE A 114 5.98 -1.40 8.92
CA ILE A 114 5.08 -1.29 10.07
C ILE A 114 5.22 -2.52 10.98
N LEU A 115 5.20 -3.71 10.40
CA LEU A 115 5.17 -4.97 11.15
C LEU A 115 6.53 -5.36 11.74
N LEU A 116 7.63 -5.11 11.01
CA LEU A 116 8.95 -5.56 11.39
C LEU A 116 9.81 -4.42 11.94
N ASP A 117 10.68 -4.71 12.89
CA ASP A 117 11.52 -3.72 13.59
C ASP A 117 12.85 -3.41 12.90
N PHE A 118 12.97 -3.65 11.59
CA PHE A 118 14.17 -3.28 10.86
C PHE A 118 14.37 -1.76 10.72
N ALA A 119 15.63 -1.36 10.59
CA ALA A 119 15.98 0.03 10.41
C ALA A 119 15.70 0.49 8.97
N LEU A 120 14.92 1.56 8.81
CA LEU A 120 14.77 2.21 7.51
C LEU A 120 16.02 2.96 7.13
N ALA A 121 16.38 2.95 5.84
CA ALA A 121 17.48 3.72 5.30
C ALA A 121 17.25 5.23 5.53
N PRO A 122 18.31 6.01 5.85
CA PRO A 122 18.19 7.43 6.15
C PRO A 122 17.67 8.22 4.95
N ARG A 123 17.09 9.39 5.23
CA ARG A 123 16.80 10.37 4.17
C ARG A 123 18.11 10.89 3.60
N VAL A 124 18.14 11.00 2.28
CA VAL A 124 19.27 11.58 1.54
C VAL A 124 18.82 12.95 1.00
N SER A 125 19.76 13.89 0.88
CA SER A 125 19.45 15.21 0.36
C SER A 125 18.90 15.17 -1.07
N PRO A 126 18.08 16.14 -1.49
CA PRO A 126 17.55 16.19 -2.86
C PRO A 126 18.64 16.20 -3.93
N GLU A 127 19.78 16.83 -3.63
CA GLU A 127 20.92 16.93 -4.54
C GLU A 127 21.57 15.57 -4.78
N LEU A 128 21.93 14.84 -3.72
CA LEU A 128 22.47 13.48 -3.84
C LEU A 128 21.49 12.53 -4.53
N ARG A 129 20.20 12.70 -4.28
CA ARG A 129 19.14 11.91 -4.93
C ARG A 129 19.10 12.16 -6.45
N ARG A 130 19.28 13.43 -6.88
CA ARG A 130 19.35 13.78 -8.30
C ARG A 130 20.59 13.15 -8.97
N VAL A 131 21.75 13.30 -8.36
CA VAL A 131 23.00 12.71 -8.87
C VAL A 131 22.89 11.19 -8.99
N ALA A 132 22.44 10.53 -7.93
CA ALA A 132 22.25 9.07 -7.93
C ALA A 132 21.26 8.60 -9.01
N GLY A 133 20.20 9.37 -9.24
CA GLY A 133 19.22 9.10 -10.29
C GLY A 133 19.81 9.19 -11.70
N GLU A 134 20.61 10.21 -11.95
CA GLU A 134 21.30 10.40 -13.22
C GLU A 134 22.33 9.28 -13.48
N GLU A 135 23.15 8.94 -12.49
CA GLU A 135 24.15 7.87 -12.58
C GLU A 135 23.56 6.47 -12.73
N SER A 136 22.31 6.29 -12.35
CA SER A 136 21.63 4.98 -12.35
C SER A 136 20.57 4.83 -13.46
N ALA A 137 20.46 5.79 -14.37
CA ALA A 137 19.39 5.84 -15.37
C ALA A 137 19.36 4.59 -16.28
N ASP A 138 20.51 4.06 -16.64
CA ASP A 138 20.68 2.91 -17.55
C ASP A 138 20.69 1.56 -16.83
N ALA A 139 20.52 1.52 -15.50
CA ALA A 139 20.51 0.27 -14.77
C ALA A 139 19.25 -0.57 -15.06
N THR A 140 19.38 -1.89 -14.99
CA THR A 140 18.24 -2.84 -15.17
C THR A 140 17.06 -2.53 -14.22
N ASN A 141 17.36 -2.00 -13.03
CA ASN A 141 16.37 -1.48 -12.08
C ASN A 141 16.81 -0.09 -11.60
N PRO A 142 16.51 0.98 -12.37
CA PRO A 142 17.01 2.32 -12.07
C PRO A 142 16.67 2.83 -10.67
N ARG A 143 15.46 2.55 -10.18
CA ARG A 143 15.04 3.00 -8.84
C ARG A 143 15.83 2.34 -7.71
N ARG A 144 16.14 1.05 -7.86
CA ARG A 144 16.94 0.32 -6.87
C ARG A 144 18.38 0.77 -6.93
N ALA A 145 18.94 0.83 -8.12
CA ALA A 145 20.33 1.29 -8.32
C ALA A 145 20.52 2.73 -7.82
N ALA A 146 19.60 3.63 -8.14
CA ALA A 146 19.63 5.00 -7.61
C ALA A 146 19.57 5.03 -6.08
N ARG A 147 18.76 4.18 -5.46
CA ARG A 147 18.69 4.13 -3.99
C ARG A 147 19.97 3.57 -3.36
N GLU A 148 20.57 2.56 -3.93
CA GLU A 148 21.86 2.01 -3.50
C GLU A 148 22.94 3.11 -3.64
N ARG A 149 22.96 3.81 -4.76
CA ARG A 149 23.90 4.91 -5.02
C ARG A 149 23.68 6.13 -4.10
N GLU A 150 22.44 6.49 -3.80
CA GLU A 150 22.10 7.51 -2.80
C GLU A 150 22.73 7.22 -1.43
N LEU A 151 22.65 5.97 -1.00
CA LEU A 151 23.18 5.56 0.29
C LEU A 151 24.71 5.57 0.30
N GLU A 152 25.36 5.12 -0.78
CA GLU A 152 26.81 5.21 -0.95
C GLU A 152 27.30 6.65 -0.90
N LEU A 153 26.68 7.55 -1.68
CA LEU A 153 27.02 8.98 -1.71
C LEU A 153 26.80 9.67 -0.36
N ALA A 154 25.84 9.18 0.41
CA ALA A 154 25.56 9.68 1.76
C ALA A 154 26.48 9.08 2.83
N GLY A 155 27.41 8.18 2.48
CA GLY A 155 28.24 7.44 3.44
C GLY A 155 27.43 6.58 4.41
N ALA A 156 26.24 6.13 3.98
CA ALA A 156 25.36 5.33 4.82
C ALA A 156 25.72 3.84 4.70
N GLU A 157 25.93 3.19 5.84
CA GLU A 157 26.14 1.74 5.88
C GLU A 157 24.97 0.97 5.27
N PRO A 158 25.25 -0.14 4.52
CA PRO A 158 24.22 -1.06 4.07
C PRO A 158 23.43 -1.58 5.28
N ARG A 159 22.14 -1.34 5.30
CA ARG A 159 21.28 -1.80 6.39
C ARG A 159 20.60 -3.11 6.02
N GLY A 160 20.25 -3.89 7.06
CA GLY A 160 19.68 -5.22 6.92
C GLY A 160 18.46 -5.29 6.01
N SER A 161 18.03 -6.48 5.70
CA SER A 161 16.94 -6.76 4.80
C SER A 161 15.60 -6.30 5.38
N VAL A 162 14.71 -5.78 4.52
CA VAL A 162 13.31 -5.45 4.87
C VAL A 162 12.48 -6.69 5.26
N TRP A 163 13.08 -7.87 5.21
CA TRP A 163 12.50 -9.18 5.56
C TRP A 163 12.99 -9.69 6.92
N GLU A 164 13.85 -8.93 7.58
CA GLU A 164 14.44 -9.25 8.87
C GLU A 164 13.81 -8.42 9.99
N GLY A 165 14.12 -8.76 11.23
CA GLY A 165 13.61 -8.09 12.41
C GLY A 165 12.45 -8.84 13.07
N ASN A 166 12.13 -8.44 14.29
CA ASN A 166 11.03 -9.02 15.07
C ASN A 166 9.71 -8.36 14.71
N LEU A 167 8.60 -9.08 14.96
CA LEU A 167 7.28 -8.48 14.90
C LEU A 167 7.12 -7.44 16.01
N ARG A 168 6.57 -6.29 15.65
CA ARG A 168 6.26 -5.18 16.60
C ARG A 168 4.95 -5.40 17.34
N TYR A 169 4.07 -6.26 16.79
CA TYR A 169 2.71 -6.47 17.27
C TYR A 169 2.37 -7.96 17.26
N GLY A 170 1.51 -8.39 18.16
CA GLY A 170 0.84 -9.67 18.04
C GLY A 170 -0.05 -9.66 16.79
N THR A 171 0.36 -10.41 15.76
CA THR A 171 -0.18 -10.26 14.41
C THR A 171 -1.03 -11.45 13.99
N SER A 172 -2.24 -11.17 13.49
CA SER A 172 -3.07 -12.10 12.71
C SER A 172 -3.24 -11.55 11.31
N MET A 173 -2.97 -12.35 10.28
CA MET A 173 -2.95 -11.93 8.87
C MET A 173 -3.96 -12.70 8.04
N ILE A 174 -4.78 -11.99 7.30
CA ILE A 174 -5.63 -12.49 6.22
C ILE A 174 -4.99 -12.08 4.90
N TYR A 175 -4.51 -13.05 4.14
CA TYR A 175 -3.98 -12.81 2.80
C TYR A 175 -5.00 -13.22 1.74
N LEU A 176 -5.57 -12.23 1.04
CA LEU A 176 -6.43 -12.47 -0.11
C LEU A 176 -5.57 -12.78 -1.33
N ARG A 177 -5.64 -14.02 -1.80
CA ARG A 177 -4.85 -14.52 -2.92
C ARG A 177 -5.74 -15.17 -3.98
N PRO A 178 -6.66 -14.39 -4.58
CA PRO A 178 -7.57 -14.92 -5.60
C PRO A 178 -6.79 -15.41 -6.83
N SER A 179 -7.45 -16.27 -7.61
CA SER A 179 -6.89 -16.76 -8.87
C SER A 179 -6.59 -15.61 -9.83
N ARG A 180 -5.67 -15.86 -10.76
CA ARG A 180 -5.26 -14.85 -11.75
C ARG A 180 -6.43 -14.33 -12.57
N ASP A 181 -7.33 -15.22 -12.98
CA ASP A 181 -8.46 -14.87 -13.83
C ASP A 181 -9.44 -13.96 -13.10
N VAL A 182 -9.69 -14.20 -11.81
CA VAL A 182 -10.51 -13.32 -10.96
C VAL A 182 -9.87 -11.94 -10.83
N VAL A 183 -8.56 -11.87 -10.58
CA VAL A 183 -7.84 -10.61 -10.48
C VAL A 183 -7.85 -9.87 -11.82
N ASP A 184 -7.60 -10.55 -12.94
CA ASP A 184 -7.54 -9.95 -14.27
C ASP A 184 -8.91 -9.41 -14.72
N ALA A 185 -10.01 -10.11 -14.41
CA ALA A 185 -11.38 -9.65 -14.66
C ALA A 185 -11.70 -8.38 -13.84
N ALA A 186 -11.40 -8.39 -12.55
CA ALA A 186 -11.61 -7.23 -11.68
C ALA A 186 -10.76 -6.01 -12.07
N ILE A 187 -9.52 -6.24 -12.54
CA ILE A 187 -8.65 -5.19 -13.07
C ILE A 187 -9.26 -4.56 -14.32
N SER A 188 -9.83 -5.34 -15.22
CA SER A 188 -10.45 -4.81 -16.45
C SER A 188 -11.60 -3.86 -16.15
N VAL A 189 -12.50 -4.23 -15.22
CA VAL A 189 -13.59 -3.37 -14.75
C VAL A 189 -13.05 -2.08 -14.10
N ARG A 190 -12.07 -2.23 -13.22
CA ARG A 190 -11.46 -1.10 -12.52
C ARG A 190 -10.73 -0.13 -13.47
N SER A 191 -10.01 -0.64 -14.45
CA SER A 191 -9.26 0.19 -15.41
C SER A 191 -10.19 1.04 -16.27
N ARG A 192 -11.32 0.47 -16.70
CA ARG A 192 -12.37 1.21 -17.40
C ARG A 192 -12.95 2.34 -16.54
N ARG A 193 -13.23 2.05 -15.27
CA ARG A 193 -13.70 3.07 -14.33
C ARG A 193 -12.67 4.17 -14.14
N ILE A 194 -11.39 3.84 -13.92
CA ILE A 194 -10.32 4.83 -13.78
C ILE A 194 -10.22 5.70 -15.04
N ALA A 195 -10.25 5.10 -16.23
CA ALA A 195 -10.13 5.82 -17.50
C ALA A 195 -11.27 6.83 -17.69
N ARG A 196 -12.49 6.49 -17.33
CA ARG A 196 -13.67 7.33 -17.55
C ARG A 196 -13.91 8.31 -16.41
N ASP A 197 -13.97 7.80 -15.18
CA ASP A 197 -14.38 8.60 -14.02
C ASP A 197 -13.19 9.39 -13.41
N GLY A 198 -11.94 8.94 -13.63
CA GLY A 198 -10.73 9.59 -13.15
C GLY A 198 -10.23 10.76 -13.98
N LEU A 199 -10.86 11.06 -15.14
CA LEU A 199 -10.45 12.16 -16.02
C LEU A 199 -10.42 13.51 -15.30
N GLY A 200 -11.43 13.84 -14.50
CA GLY A 200 -11.49 15.10 -13.76
C GLY A 200 -10.34 15.28 -12.75
N GLU A 201 -9.87 14.18 -12.15
CA GLU A 201 -8.70 14.19 -11.27
C GLU A 201 -7.42 14.50 -12.07
N ALA A 202 -7.25 13.86 -13.25
CA ALA A 202 -6.12 14.12 -14.13
C ALA A 202 -6.15 15.54 -14.71
N GLU A 203 -7.31 16.08 -15.05
CA GLU A 203 -7.47 17.49 -15.48
C GLU A 203 -7.06 18.46 -14.37
N THR A 204 -7.44 18.17 -13.13
CA THR A 204 -7.01 18.94 -11.95
C THR A 204 -5.49 18.95 -11.83
N LEU A 205 -4.85 17.78 -11.93
CA LEU A 205 -3.38 17.69 -11.88
C LEU A 205 -2.72 18.41 -13.05
N ARG A 206 -3.28 18.30 -14.26
CA ARG A 206 -2.77 19.03 -15.44
C ARG A 206 -2.85 20.55 -15.23
N ALA A 207 -3.96 21.04 -14.67
CA ALA A 207 -4.14 22.46 -14.36
C ALA A 207 -3.15 22.93 -13.28
N MET A 208 -2.90 22.13 -12.24
CA MET A 208 -1.87 22.42 -11.22
C MET A 208 -0.48 22.53 -11.86
N LEU A 209 -0.11 21.57 -12.71
CA LEU A 209 1.18 21.58 -13.42
C LEU A 209 1.32 22.80 -14.35
N ALA A 210 0.26 23.19 -15.05
CA ALA A 210 0.25 24.38 -15.91
C ALA A 210 0.44 25.69 -15.14
N ARG A 211 -0.01 25.74 -13.87
CA ARG A 211 0.23 26.88 -12.96
C ARG A 211 1.59 26.83 -12.27
N GLY A 212 2.44 25.82 -12.56
CA GLY A 212 3.73 25.64 -11.92
C GLY A 212 3.64 25.09 -10.47
N GLU A 213 2.49 24.60 -10.06
CA GLU A 213 2.33 23.99 -8.74
C GLU A 213 3.07 22.64 -8.65
N LYS A 214 3.59 22.38 -7.47
CA LYS A 214 4.33 21.13 -7.22
C LYS A 214 3.38 19.93 -7.21
N VAL A 215 3.66 18.94 -8.05
CA VAL A 215 3.05 17.61 -8.00
C VAL A 215 4.16 16.58 -7.81
N ASN A 216 4.03 15.72 -6.83
CA ASN A 216 5.02 14.69 -6.51
C ASN A 216 5.28 13.80 -7.75
N PRO A 217 6.54 13.59 -8.15
CA PRO A 217 6.89 12.72 -9.28
C PRO A 217 6.31 11.31 -9.19
N SER A 218 6.23 10.74 -7.97
CA SER A 218 5.62 9.43 -7.76
C SER A 218 4.12 9.41 -8.05
N VAL A 219 3.42 10.51 -7.81
CA VAL A 219 2.00 10.69 -8.20
C VAL A 219 1.88 10.76 -9.72
N ARG A 220 2.69 11.58 -10.37
CA ARG A 220 2.68 11.72 -11.84
C ARG A 220 2.94 10.41 -12.56
N ASP A 221 3.83 9.56 -12.00
CA ASP A 221 4.18 8.24 -12.58
C ASP A 221 3.26 7.11 -12.10
N SER A 222 2.26 7.40 -11.26
CA SER A 222 1.35 6.37 -10.75
C SER A 222 0.43 5.82 -11.86
N VAL A 223 -0.07 4.59 -11.63
CA VAL A 223 -1.01 3.96 -12.57
C VAL A 223 -2.32 4.74 -12.58
N GLY A 224 -2.79 5.07 -13.75
CA GLY A 224 -3.97 5.90 -13.98
C GLY A 224 -3.62 7.36 -14.23
N VAL A 225 -2.81 7.98 -13.39
CA VAL A 225 -2.41 9.40 -13.55
C VAL A 225 -1.60 9.60 -14.83
N ARG A 226 -0.53 8.83 -15.01
CA ARG A 226 0.35 8.95 -16.17
C ARG A 226 -0.40 8.79 -17.49
N GLU A 227 -1.21 7.76 -17.59
CA GLU A 227 -1.95 7.43 -18.81
C GLU A 227 -3.02 8.49 -19.13
N LEU A 228 -3.72 8.98 -18.11
CA LEU A 228 -4.72 10.03 -18.31
C LEU A 228 -4.08 11.37 -18.65
N LEU A 229 -2.92 11.71 -18.09
CA LEU A 229 -2.18 12.90 -18.51
C LEU A 229 -1.71 12.79 -19.97
N GLN A 230 -1.25 11.62 -20.44
CA GLN A 230 -0.91 11.36 -21.83
C GLN A 230 -2.13 11.47 -22.77
N HIS A 231 -3.29 11.00 -22.33
CA HIS A 231 -4.53 11.20 -23.07
C HIS A 231 -4.89 12.69 -23.17
N LEU A 232 -4.82 13.42 -22.07
CA LEU A 232 -5.13 14.85 -22.03
C LEU A 232 -4.14 15.72 -22.80
N SER A 233 -2.92 15.23 -23.06
CA SER A 233 -1.95 15.90 -23.97
C SER A 233 -2.14 15.52 -25.44
N GLY A 234 -3.04 14.58 -25.77
CA GLY A 234 -3.31 14.12 -27.11
C GLY A 234 -2.32 13.05 -27.63
N GLU A 235 -1.44 12.53 -26.77
CA GLU A 235 -0.46 11.50 -27.14
C GLU A 235 -1.12 10.14 -27.40
N ILE A 236 -2.19 9.81 -26.68
CA ILE A 236 -2.93 8.55 -26.79
C ILE A 236 -4.45 8.78 -26.70
N THR A 237 -5.23 7.85 -27.24
CA THR A 237 -6.69 7.84 -27.09
C THR A 237 -7.10 7.39 -25.68
N LEU A 238 -8.36 7.61 -25.31
CA LEU A 238 -8.88 7.14 -24.02
C LEU A 238 -8.88 5.61 -23.92
N ASP A 239 -9.19 4.91 -25.01
CA ASP A 239 -9.16 3.44 -25.06
C ASP A 239 -7.72 2.92 -24.88
N GLN A 240 -6.74 3.57 -25.51
CA GLN A 240 -5.32 3.26 -25.28
C GLN A 240 -4.90 3.53 -23.82
N ALA A 241 -5.41 4.59 -23.19
CA ALA A 241 -5.16 4.85 -21.78
C ALA A 241 -5.77 3.74 -20.91
N GLU A 242 -7.01 3.29 -21.16
CA GLU A 242 -7.64 2.16 -20.47
C GLU A 242 -6.78 0.89 -20.55
N ASP A 243 -6.32 0.55 -21.75
CA ASP A 243 -5.47 -0.64 -21.99
C ASP A 243 -4.14 -0.56 -21.23
N LEU A 244 -3.49 0.59 -21.26
CA LEU A 244 -2.23 0.82 -20.56
C LEU A 244 -2.41 0.78 -19.02
N ILE A 245 -3.48 1.36 -18.50
CA ILE A 245 -3.86 1.27 -17.09
C ILE A 245 -4.03 -0.20 -16.70
N ALA A 246 -4.79 -0.97 -17.49
CA ALA A 246 -5.01 -2.39 -17.23
C ALA A 246 -3.68 -3.17 -17.23
N ALA A 247 -2.84 -2.96 -18.23
CA ALA A 247 -1.55 -3.63 -18.34
C ALA A 247 -0.60 -3.31 -17.17
N ARG A 248 -0.53 -2.05 -16.75
CA ARG A 248 0.28 -1.63 -15.59
C ARG A 248 -0.28 -2.14 -14.28
N THR A 249 -1.61 -2.16 -14.13
CA THR A 249 -2.30 -2.70 -12.95
C THR A 249 -2.05 -4.20 -12.80
N ARG A 250 -2.09 -4.98 -13.91
CA ARG A 250 -1.72 -6.42 -13.88
C ARG A 250 -0.27 -6.63 -13.46
N ARG A 251 0.66 -5.77 -13.92
CA ARG A 251 2.07 -5.82 -13.47
C ARG A 251 2.20 -5.50 -11.98
N LEU A 252 1.43 -4.53 -11.50
CA LEU A 252 1.38 -4.19 -10.07
C LEU A 252 0.86 -5.38 -9.25
N ALA A 253 -0.27 -5.97 -9.63
CA ALA A 253 -0.86 -7.12 -8.95
C ALA A 253 0.13 -8.30 -8.84
N ARG A 254 0.84 -8.64 -9.92
CA ARG A 254 1.88 -9.68 -9.91
C ARG A 254 3.03 -9.37 -8.96
N ARG A 255 3.44 -8.10 -8.83
CA ARG A 255 4.47 -7.70 -7.86
C ARG A 255 3.97 -7.81 -6.43
N GLN A 256 2.71 -7.41 -6.18
CA GLN A 256 2.08 -7.51 -4.86
C GLN A 256 1.94 -8.98 -4.43
N ILE A 257 1.48 -9.87 -5.31
CA ILE A 257 1.39 -11.31 -5.03
C ILE A 257 2.75 -11.86 -4.61
N ARG A 258 3.80 -11.65 -5.43
CA ARG A 258 5.15 -12.12 -5.09
C ARG A 258 5.67 -11.56 -3.77
N TRP A 259 5.32 -10.31 -3.45
CA TRP A 259 5.71 -9.70 -2.18
C TRP A 259 5.01 -10.36 -1.01
N PHE A 260 3.69 -10.52 -1.10
CA PHE A 260 2.91 -11.11 -0.01
C PHE A 260 3.17 -12.60 0.15
N ASP A 261 3.38 -13.37 -0.92
CA ASP A 261 3.84 -14.75 -0.86
C ASP A 261 5.16 -14.85 -0.05
N LYS A 262 6.12 -13.97 -0.32
CA LYS A 262 7.37 -13.92 0.45
C LYS A 262 7.14 -13.47 1.89
N LEU A 263 6.23 -12.53 2.14
CA LEU A 263 5.92 -12.09 3.49
C LEU A 263 5.28 -13.19 4.33
N VAL A 264 4.37 -13.98 3.76
CA VAL A 264 3.79 -15.16 4.40
C VAL A 264 4.88 -16.11 4.86
N ASN A 265 5.81 -16.48 3.98
CA ASN A 265 6.94 -17.36 4.32
C ASN A 265 7.85 -16.74 5.41
N THR A 266 8.03 -15.41 5.39
CA THR A 266 8.83 -14.70 6.41
C THR A 266 8.17 -14.73 7.78
N LEU A 267 6.84 -14.73 7.83
CA LEU A 267 6.07 -14.68 9.07
C LEU A 267 5.59 -16.07 9.55
N GLU A 268 5.91 -17.13 8.84
CA GLU A 268 5.58 -18.51 9.22
C GLU A 268 6.11 -18.81 10.63
N GLY A 269 5.24 -19.40 11.49
CA GLY A 269 5.55 -19.65 12.90
C GLY A 269 5.65 -18.42 13.80
N ARG A 270 5.45 -17.18 13.24
CA ARG A 270 5.58 -15.90 13.96
C ARG A 270 4.26 -15.13 14.04
N ALA A 271 3.30 -15.45 13.19
CA ALA A 271 1.98 -14.85 13.12
C ALA A 271 0.93 -15.91 12.78
N ALA A 272 -0.31 -15.70 13.18
CA ALA A 272 -1.43 -16.48 12.67
C ALA A 272 -1.74 -16.01 11.24
N ILE A 273 -1.73 -16.91 10.25
CA ILE A 273 -1.91 -16.58 8.84
C ILE A 273 -3.04 -17.39 8.23
N THR A 274 -4.00 -16.70 7.62
CA THR A 274 -5.08 -17.31 6.84
C THR A 274 -4.97 -16.84 5.40
N ILE A 275 -4.90 -17.77 4.44
CA ILE A 275 -4.88 -17.46 3.00
C ILE A 275 -6.27 -17.73 2.43
N LEU A 276 -6.86 -16.75 1.77
CA LEU A 276 -8.17 -16.86 1.11
C LEU A 276 -8.00 -16.74 -0.41
N GLU A 277 -8.21 -17.87 -1.10
CA GLU A 277 -8.09 -17.93 -2.57
C GLU A 277 -9.36 -17.49 -3.28
N GLU A 278 -10.51 -17.63 -2.64
CA GLU A 278 -11.82 -17.19 -3.15
C GLU A 278 -12.49 -16.24 -2.15
N PRO A 279 -12.15 -14.94 -2.17
CA PRO A 279 -12.85 -13.97 -1.32
C PRO A 279 -14.24 -13.70 -1.89
N LYS A 280 -15.23 -14.50 -1.50
CA LYS A 280 -16.65 -14.24 -1.74
C LYS A 280 -17.24 -13.51 -0.54
N GLN A 281 -18.26 -12.65 -0.77
CA GLN A 281 -18.97 -11.96 0.31
C GLN A 281 -19.56 -12.93 1.35
N ASP A 282 -19.89 -14.16 0.95
CA ASP A 282 -20.42 -15.20 1.84
C ASP A 282 -19.34 -15.88 2.72
N ASN A 283 -18.05 -15.63 2.46
CA ASN A 283 -16.94 -16.21 3.22
C ASN A 283 -16.66 -15.49 4.55
N LEU A 284 -17.57 -14.63 5.00
CA LEU A 284 -17.50 -13.96 6.31
C LEU A 284 -17.52 -14.94 7.51
N HIS A 285 -17.88 -16.21 7.28
CA HIS A 285 -17.81 -17.25 8.32
C HIS A 285 -16.38 -17.47 8.86
N TYR A 286 -15.35 -17.34 8.02
CA TYR A 286 -13.95 -17.48 8.46
C TYR A 286 -13.52 -16.39 9.44
N MET A 287 -14.25 -15.26 9.50
CA MET A 287 -13.91 -14.20 10.45
C MET A 287 -14.18 -14.59 11.91
N HIS A 288 -15.11 -15.51 12.17
CA HIS A 288 -15.31 -16.05 13.52
C HIS A 288 -14.07 -16.77 14.02
N ASP A 289 -13.46 -17.60 13.17
CA ASP A 289 -12.27 -18.36 13.54
C ASP A 289 -11.02 -17.46 13.71
N ILE A 290 -10.93 -16.38 12.91
CA ILE A 290 -9.81 -15.43 12.94
C ILE A 290 -9.88 -14.50 14.15
N ILE A 291 -11.09 -14.10 14.54
CA ILE A 291 -11.30 -13.20 15.68
C ILE A 291 -11.20 -13.99 16.99
N GLY A 292 -11.35 -15.30 16.96
CA GLY A 292 -11.49 -16.19 18.13
C GLY A 292 -12.91 -16.11 18.71
N ALA A 293 -13.46 -17.24 19.08
CA ALA A 293 -14.77 -17.31 19.71
C ALA A 293 -14.80 -16.50 21.02
#